data_e1c81bc1aef59586dc9bc4873bf71545
#
_entry.id   e1c81bc1aef59586dc9bc4873bf71545
#
_cell.length_a   1.000
_cell.length_b   1.000
_cell.length_c   1.000
_cell.angle_alpha   90.00
_cell.angle_beta   90.00
_cell.angle_gamma   90.00
#
_symmetry.space_group_name_H-M   'P 1'
#
loop_
_entity.id
_entity.type
_entity.pdbx_description
1 polymer ?
#
loop_
_entity_poly.entity_id
_entity_poly.type
_entity_poly.pdbx_seq_one_letter_code
_entity_poly.pdbx_strand_id
1 'polypeptide(L)'
;SSENEIFIKVNNVNNVDTTTTMYYDDGTVVPFDVGSAVIATKTEDLVRVFQEALTQKETNILKSKIIHLLILNVVTDKQGNTREITFKFLNDDPVMTKFDPDRLYQLEQELKKILKLDPNSLDKSIKNVKYFLPIDYKDLK
;
A
#
# COMPACT_ATOMS: atom_id res chain seq x y z
N SER A 1 1.51 -1.74 -22.85
CA SER A 1 2.27 -2.90 -23.27
C SER A 1 3.00 -3.55 -22.10
N SER A 2 2.98 -4.85 -22.07
CA SER A 2 3.66 -5.60 -21.03
C SER A 2 5.17 -5.37 -20.99
N GLU A 3 5.77 -5.03 -22.12
CA GLU A 3 7.20 -4.76 -22.21
C GLU A 3 7.62 -3.54 -21.39
N ASN A 4 6.67 -2.66 -21.08
CA ASN A 4 6.92 -1.47 -20.27
C ASN A 4 6.54 -1.66 -18.82
N GLU A 5 6.03 -2.84 -18.48
CA GLU A 5 5.66 -3.12 -17.11
C GLU A 5 6.89 -3.50 -16.30
N ILE A 6 7.27 -2.61 -15.39
CA ILE A 6 8.39 -2.85 -14.48
C ILE A 6 7.90 -3.21 -13.08
N PHE A 7 6.62 -3.10 -12.83
CA PHE A 7 6.02 -3.40 -11.53
C PHE A 7 5.14 -4.64 -11.58
N ILE A 8 5.14 -5.37 -10.48
CA ILE A 8 4.22 -6.47 -10.22
C ILE A 8 3.24 -6.01 -9.16
N LYS A 9 1.96 -6.32 -9.35
CA LYS A 9 0.91 -6.07 -8.38
C LYS A 9 0.46 -7.39 -7.76
N VAL A 10 0.39 -7.42 -6.43
CA VAL A 10 -0.10 -8.58 -5.70
C VAL A 10 -1.16 -8.13 -4.71
N ASN A 11 -2.30 -8.79 -4.70
CA ASN A 11 -3.39 -8.48 -3.80
C ASN A 11 -4.08 -9.74 -3.33
N ASN A 12 -4.80 -9.60 -2.21
CA ASN A 12 -5.61 -10.68 -1.68
C ASN A 12 -6.73 -11.00 -2.68
N VAL A 13 -6.99 -12.28 -2.91
CA VAL A 13 -8.05 -12.73 -3.83
C VAL A 13 -9.42 -12.22 -3.41
N ASN A 14 -9.59 -11.85 -2.15
CA ASN A 14 -10.85 -11.31 -1.63
C ASN A 14 -11.02 -9.81 -1.85
N ASN A 15 -9.99 -9.13 -2.37
CA ASN A 15 -10.09 -7.72 -2.70
C ASN A 15 -11.08 -7.54 -3.85
N VAL A 16 -12.02 -6.61 -3.67
CA VAL A 16 -13.06 -6.36 -4.66
C VAL A 16 -12.83 -5.06 -5.42
N ASP A 17 -11.97 -4.18 -4.92
CA ASP A 17 -11.70 -2.88 -5.52
C ASP A 17 -10.20 -2.68 -5.74
N THR A 18 -9.70 -3.19 -6.85
CA THR A 18 -8.27 -3.16 -7.17
C THR A 18 -7.87 -2.02 -8.10
N THR A 19 -8.83 -1.16 -8.47
CA THR A 19 -8.55 0.00 -9.32
C THR A 19 -8.17 1.21 -8.49
N THR A 20 -7.56 2.21 -9.12
CA THR A 20 -7.21 3.46 -8.46
C THR A 20 -8.27 4.53 -8.63
N THR A 21 -9.32 4.26 -9.40
CA THR A 21 -10.41 5.21 -9.61
C THR A 21 -11.29 5.30 -8.38
N MET A 22 -11.59 6.53 -7.95
CA MET A 22 -12.51 6.80 -6.85
C MET A 22 -13.84 7.28 -7.39
N TYR A 23 -14.89 6.96 -6.66
CA TYR A 23 -16.26 7.34 -7.02
C TYR A 23 -16.96 8.04 -5.86
N TYR A 24 -17.80 9.02 -6.19
CA TYR A 24 -18.74 9.57 -5.24
C TYR A 24 -19.86 8.57 -4.95
N ASP A 25 -20.59 8.77 -3.87
CA ASP A 25 -21.72 7.89 -3.51
C ASP A 25 -22.78 7.81 -4.61
N ASP A 26 -22.89 8.85 -5.44
CA ASP A 26 -23.84 8.87 -6.56
C ASP A 26 -23.35 8.12 -7.80
N GLY A 27 -22.15 7.55 -7.74
CA GLY A 27 -21.55 6.77 -8.84
C GLY A 27 -20.72 7.59 -9.82
N THR A 28 -20.63 8.90 -9.67
CA THR A 28 -19.79 9.72 -10.55
C THR A 28 -18.33 9.61 -10.13
N VAL A 29 -17.43 9.82 -11.10
CA VAL A 29 -15.99 9.70 -10.87
C VAL A 29 -15.48 10.93 -10.13
N VAL A 30 -14.64 10.70 -9.11
CA VAL A 30 -13.97 11.78 -8.38
C VAL A 30 -12.85 12.33 -9.28
N PRO A 31 -12.79 13.66 -9.52
CA PRO A 31 -11.70 14.23 -10.30
C PRO A 31 -10.35 13.97 -9.66
N PHE A 32 -9.33 13.80 -10.49
CA PHE A 32 -7.98 13.44 -10.06
C PHE A 32 -7.38 14.41 -9.04
N ASP A 33 -7.70 15.69 -9.17
CA ASP A 33 -7.13 16.75 -8.33
C ASP A 33 -7.96 17.07 -7.09
N VAL A 34 -9.03 16.31 -6.84
CA VAL A 34 -9.85 16.49 -5.64
C VAL A 34 -9.33 15.57 -4.55
N GLY A 35 -9.05 16.15 -3.40
CA GLY A 35 -8.71 15.35 -2.23
C GLY A 35 -7.67 16.03 -1.38
N SER A 36 -7.96 16.06 -0.09
CA SER A 36 -7.06 16.57 0.92
C SER A 36 -6.96 15.59 2.08
N ALA A 37 -7.15 14.30 1.78
CA ALA A 37 -7.06 13.27 2.80
C ALA A 37 -5.67 13.29 3.46
N VAL A 38 -5.65 13.27 4.78
CA VAL A 38 -4.43 13.34 5.57
C VAL A 38 -4.12 11.95 6.12
N ILE A 39 -2.90 11.49 5.84
CA ILE A 39 -2.42 10.18 6.34
C ILE A 39 -2.04 10.35 7.81
N ALA A 40 -2.69 9.58 8.68
CA ALA A 40 -2.44 9.63 10.12
C ALA A 40 -1.29 8.70 10.54
N THR A 41 -0.95 7.71 9.71
CA THR A 41 0.11 6.75 9.99
C THR A 41 1.48 7.40 9.89
N LYS A 42 2.34 7.17 10.89
CA LYS A 42 3.72 7.66 10.85
C LYS A 42 4.57 6.76 9.95
N THR A 43 5.44 7.38 9.15
CA THR A 43 6.34 6.64 8.26
C THR A 43 7.18 5.61 9.01
N GLU A 44 7.70 5.98 10.18
CA GLU A 44 8.53 5.06 10.98
C GLU A 44 7.76 3.84 11.46
N ASP A 45 6.47 3.98 11.75
CA ASP A 45 5.63 2.83 12.14
C ASP A 45 5.39 1.91 10.95
N LEU A 46 5.18 2.50 9.77
CA LEU A 46 5.00 1.74 8.53
C LEU A 46 6.25 0.93 8.21
N VAL A 47 7.41 1.57 8.26
CA VAL A 47 8.69 0.90 8.00
C VAL A 47 8.94 -0.20 9.02
N ARG A 48 8.67 0.06 10.29
CA ARG A 48 8.87 -0.93 11.37
C ARG A 48 8.02 -2.17 11.13
N VAL A 49 6.75 -2.01 10.81
CA VAL A 49 5.86 -3.15 10.57
C VAL A 49 6.34 -3.97 9.37
N PHE A 50 6.75 -3.30 8.31
CA PHE A 50 7.31 -4.00 7.14
C PHE A 50 8.58 -4.74 7.52
N GLN A 51 9.51 -4.08 8.20
CA GLN A 51 10.79 -4.70 8.57
C GLN A 51 10.62 -5.90 9.49
N GLU A 52 9.65 -5.86 10.39
CA GLU A 52 9.35 -6.99 11.27
C GLU A 52 8.87 -8.22 10.51
N ALA A 53 8.34 -8.05 9.30
CA ALA A 53 7.93 -9.16 8.45
C ALA A 53 9.09 -9.78 7.69
N LEU A 54 10.26 -9.15 7.69
CA LEU A 54 11.44 -9.58 6.96
C LEU A 54 12.40 -10.34 7.86
N THR A 55 13.15 -11.29 7.28
CA THR A 55 14.32 -11.84 7.94
C THR A 55 15.46 -10.82 7.86
N GLN A 56 16.48 -10.98 8.70
CA GLN A 56 17.64 -10.11 8.65
C GLN A 56 18.33 -10.17 7.28
N LYS A 57 18.40 -11.36 6.70
CA LYS A 57 18.97 -11.54 5.36
C LYS A 57 18.20 -10.76 4.32
N GLU A 58 16.87 -10.84 4.35
CA GLU A 58 16.02 -10.09 3.43
C GLU A 58 16.18 -8.59 3.60
N THR A 59 16.21 -8.12 4.84
CA THR A 59 16.45 -6.71 5.13
C THR A 59 17.77 -6.25 4.53
N ASN A 60 18.84 -7.02 4.73
CA ASN A 60 20.16 -6.68 4.20
C ASN A 60 20.15 -6.62 2.67
N ILE A 61 19.45 -7.54 2.02
CA ILE A 61 19.33 -7.55 0.57
C ILE A 61 18.63 -6.27 0.08
N LEU A 62 17.49 -5.93 0.69
CA LEU A 62 16.73 -4.75 0.27
C LEU A 62 17.48 -3.45 0.52
N LYS A 63 18.19 -3.35 1.64
CA LYS A 63 18.97 -2.15 1.96
C LYS A 63 20.10 -1.89 0.97
N SER A 64 20.60 -2.93 0.31
CA SER A 64 21.70 -2.79 -0.64
C SER A 64 21.25 -2.24 -1.98
N LYS A 65 19.95 -2.10 -2.22
CA LYS A 65 19.42 -1.62 -3.50
C LYS A 65 19.44 -0.10 -3.57
N ILE A 66 19.75 0.43 -4.74
CA ILE A 66 19.86 1.89 -4.92
C ILE A 66 18.50 2.54 -5.00
N ILE A 67 17.59 1.97 -5.81
CA ILE A 67 16.24 2.50 -5.98
C ILE A 67 15.28 1.33 -5.91
N HIS A 68 14.71 1.11 -4.75
CA HIS A 68 13.67 0.09 -4.61
C HIS A 68 12.62 0.56 -3.62
N LEU A 69 11.39 0.40 -4.04
CA LEU A 69 10.23 0.81 -3.27
C LEU A 69 9.24 -0.35 -3.25
N LEU A 70 8.61 -0.52 -2.10
CA LEU A 70 7.36 -1.24 -2.02
C LEU A 70 6.25 -0.18 -1.97
N ILE A 71 5.33 -0.25 -2.90
CA ILE A 71 4.21 0.69 -2.94
C ILE A 71 2.96 -0.02 -2.46
N LEU A 72 2.27 0.60 -1.51
CA LEU A 72 1.00 0.12 -1.01
C LEU A 72 -0.11 0.95 -1.65
N ASN A 73 -1.02 0.30 -2.36
CA ASN A 73 -2.25 0.92 -2.81
C ASN A 73 -3.35 0.55 -1.82
N VAL A 74 -3.92 1.56 -1.17
CA VAL A 74 -4.81 1.37 -0.03
C VAL A 74 -6.21 1.85 -0.37
N VAL A 75 -7.20 1.03 -0.05
CA VAL A 75 -8.62 1.40 -0.12
C VAL A 75 -9.15 1.52 1.29
N THR A 76 -9.80 2.65 1.60
CA THR A 76 -10.30 2.92 2.93
C THR A 76 -11.82 2.93 2.98
N ASP A 77 -12.35 2.82 4.19
CA ASP A 77 -13.75 3.10 4.47
C ASP A 77 -13.95 4.60 4.77
N LYS A 78 -15.17 4.97 5.08
CA LYS A 78 -15.51 6.38 5.35
C LYS A 78 -14.94 6.91 6.66
N GLN A 79 -14.44 6.04 7.53
CA GLN A 79 -13.80 6.41 8.77
C GLN A 79 -12.28 6.49 8.64
N GLY A 80 -11.74 6.22 7.47
CA GLY A 80 -10.30 6.26 7.23
C GLY A 80 -9.58 4.97 7.57
N ASN A 81 -10.30 3.92 7.92
CA ASN A 81 -9.70 2.61 8.20
C ASN A 81 -9.43 1.86 6.91
N THR A 82 -8.36 1.08 6.89
CA THR A 82 -7.97 0.32 5.71
C THR A 82 -8.89 -0.89 5.51
N ARG A 83 -9.42 -1.00 4.30
CA ARG A 83 -10.22 -2.15 3.87
C ARG A 83 -9.41 -3.12 3.05
N GLU A 84 -8.66 -2.62 2.06
CA GLU A 84 -7.92 -3.45 1.13
C GLU A 84 -6.56 -2.84 0.86
N ILE A 85 -5.57 -3.70 0.62
CA ILE A 85 -4.22 -3.30 0.25
C ILE A 85 -3.82 -4.10 -0.99
N THR A 86 -3.26 -3.41 -1.98
CA THR A 86 -2.55 -4.02 -3.10
C THR A 86 -1.08 -3.67 -2.96
N PHE A 87 -0.22 -4.67 -3.04
CA PHE A 87 1.22 -4.49 -3.00
C PHE A 87 1.75 -4.34 -4.41
N LYS A 88 2.64 -3.39 -4.60
CA LYS A 88 3.24 -3.12 -5.90
C LYS A 88 4.75 -2.97 -5.71
N PHE A 89 5.52 -3.73 -6.48
CA PHE A 89 6.98 -3.72 -6.37
C PHE A 89 7.60 -3.98 -7.74
N LEU A 90 8.88 -3.68 -7.87
CA LEU A 90 9.59 -3.89 -9.12
C LEU A 90 9.67 -5.38 -9.47
N ASN A 91 9.61 -5.70 -10.75
CA ASN A 91 9.64 -7.08 -11.20
C ASN A 91 10.98 -7.78 -10.95
N ASP A 92 12.02 -7.04 -10.62
CA ASP A 92 13.32 -7.57 -10.24
C ASP A 92 13.60 -7.49 -8.74
N ASP A 93 12.59 -7.17 -7.94
CA ASP A 93 12.72 -7.13 -6.49
C ASP A 93 13.10 -8.53 -5.99
N PRO A 94 14.31 -8.71 -5.41
CA PRO A 94 14.80 -10.05 -5.11
C PRO A 94 14.12 -10.70 -3.90
N VAL A 95 13.40 -9.92 -3.10
CA VAL A 95 12.69 -10.43 -1.93
C VAL A 95 11.21 -10.55 -2.20
N MET A 96 10.58 -9.46 -2.65
CA MET A 96 9.11 -9.45 -2.80
C MET A 96 8.62 -10.39 -3.90
N THR A 97 9.39 -10.58 -4.97
CA THR A 97 9.00 -11.53 -6.03
C THR A 97 8.96 -12.98 -5.56
N LYS A 98 9.62 -13.28 -4.45
CA LYS A 98 9.70 -14.61 -3.87
C LYS A 98 9.05 -14.70 -2.50
N PHE A 99 8.34 -13.66 -2.10
CA PHE A 99 7.76 -13.60 -0.77
C PHE A 99 6.65 -14.64 -0.66
N ASP A 100 6.68 -15.41 0.44
CA ASP A 100 5.68 -16.44 0.71
C ASP A 100 4.29 -15.78 0.82
N PRO A 101 3.26 -16.29 0.11
CA PRO A 101 1.91 -15.72 0.18
C PRO A 101 1.34 -15.66 1.60
N ASP A 102 1.63 -16.63 2.46
CA ASP A 102 1.15 -16.61 3.83
C ASP A 102 1.81 -15.50 4.64
N ARG A 103 3.10 -15.25 4.41
CA ARG A 103 3.81 -14.14 5.04
C ARG A 103 3.28 -12.81 4.54
N LEU A 104 2.97 -12.72 3.25
CA LEU A 104 2.39 -11.49 2.69
C LEU A 104 1.01 -11.22 3.28
N TYR A 105 0.21 -12.26 3.48
CA TYR A 105 -1.08 -12.12 4.14
C TYR A 105 -0.92 -11.61 5.58
N GLN A 106 0.04 -12.14 6.33
CA GLN A 106 0.32 -11.68 7.69
C GLN A 106 0.73 -10.21 7.69
N LEU A 107 1.61 -9.83 6.77
CA LEU A 107 2.02 -8.43 6.61
C LEU A 107 0.81 -7.55 6.31
N GLU A 108 -0.07 -7.97 5.43
CA GLU A 108 -1.29 -7.25 5.10
C GLU A 108 -2.14 -7.00 6.33
N GLN A 109 -2.33 -8.03 7.16
CA GLN A 109 -3.13 -7.88 8.38
C GLN A 109 -2.50 -6.90 9.36
N GLU A 110 -1.18 -6.94 9.52
CA GLU A 110 -0.48 -6.02 10.42
C GLU A 110 -0.51 -4.59 9.90
N LEU A 111 -0.38 -4.41 8.59
CA LEU A 111 -0.50 -3.08 7.98
C LEU A 111 -1.91 -2.52 8.12
N LYS A 112 -2.94 -3.34 7.98
CA LYS A 112 -4.33 -2.89 8.15
C LYS A 112 -4.59 -2.31 9.54
N LYS A 113 -3.87 -2.77 10.55
CA LYS A 113 -4.03 -2.27 11.92
C LYS A 113 -3.51 -0.84 12.09
N ILE A 114 -2.50 -0.46 11.33
CA ILE A 114 -1.83 0.83 11.51
C ILE A 114 -2.10 1.84 10.41
N LEU A 115 -2.48 1.40 9.21
CA LEU A 115 -2.72 2.30 8.08
C LEU A 115 -4.06 2.98 8.24
N LYS A 116 -4.02 4.30 8.44
CA LYS A 116 -5.23 5.10 8.68
C LYS A 116 -5.10 6.47 8.04
N LEU A 117 -6.24 6.97 7.58
CA LEU A 117 -6.40 8.38 7.24
C LEU A 117 -7.09 9.08 8.40
N ASP A 118 -6.80 10.37 8.56
CA ASP A 118 -7.52 11.19 9.53
C ASP A 118 -8.98 11.28 9.08
N PRO A 119 -9.94 10.78 9.87
CA PRO A 119 -11.34 10.77 9.46
C PRO A 119 -11.91 12.17 9.25
N ASN A 120 -11.35 13.18 9.92
CA ASN A 120 -11.80 14.55 9.77
C ASN A 120 -11.34 15.18 8.46
N SER A 121 -10.37 14.59 7.78
CA SER A 121 -9.86 15.07 6.49
C SER A 121 -10.64 14.50 5.31
N LEU A 122 -11.55 13.56 5.53
CA LEU A 122 -12.19 12.82 4.46
C LEU A 122 -13.44 13.54 3.95
N ASP A 123 -13.59 13.54 2.63
CA ASP A 123 -14.85 13.90 1.99
C ASP A 123 -15.79 12.71 2.08
N LYS A 124 -16.84 12.84 2.90
CA LYS A 124 -17.78 11.76 3.17
C LYS A 124 -18.68 11.40 1.98
N SER A 125 -18.66 12.22 0.92
CA SER A 125 -19.38 11.91 -0.32
C SER A 125 -18.61 10.97 -1.22
N ILE A 126 -17.33 10.72 -0.93
CA ILE A 126 -16.52 9.75 -1.67
C ILE A 126 -16.73 8.37 -1.06
N LYS A 127 -17.08 7.41 -1.91
CA LYS A 127 -17.47 6.07 -1.47
C LYS A 127 -16.35 5.34 -0.74
N ASN A 128 -15.15 5.30 -1.34
CA ASN A 128 -13.96 4.72 -0.75
C ASN A 128 -12.78 5.58 -1.14
N VAL A 129 -12.15 6.21 -0.17
CA VAL A 129 -10.94 6.98 -0.46
C VAL A 129 -9.79 6.03 -0.68
N LYS A 130 -9.02 6.28 -1.71
CA LYS A 130 -7.86 5.47 -2.08
C LYS A 130 -6.62 6.34 -2.06
N TYR A 131 -5.52 5.75 -1.64
CA TYR A 131 -4.23 6.44 -1.64
C TYR A 131 -3.12 5.42 -1.77
N PHE A 132 -1.93 5.91 -2.06
CA PHE A 132 -0.76 5.04 -2.11
C PHE A 132 0.32 5.57 -1.17
N LEU A 133 1.10 4.64 -0.62
CA LEU A 133 2.22 4.93 0.25
C LEU A 133 3.44 4.13 -0.21
N PRO A 134 4.58 4.80 -0.43
CA PRO A 134 5.82 4.09 -0.70
C PRO A 134 6.51 3.72 0.62
N ILE A 135 7.11 2.54 0.64
CA ILE A 135 8.09 2.17 1.65
C ILE A 135 9.44 2.16 0.95
N ASP A 136 10.29 3.11 1.30
CA ASP A 136 11.62 3.22 0.73
C ASP A 136 12.55 2.27 1.49
N TYR A 137 13.21 1.37 0.77
CA TYR A 137 14.10 0.40 1.39
C TYR A 137 15.32 1.03 2.07
N LYS A 138 15.64 2.27 1.74
CA LYS A 138 16.68 3.03 2.44
C LYS A 138 16.32 3.28 3.91
N ASP A 139 15.04 3.30 4.22
CA ASP A 139 14.57 3.56 5.58
C ASP A 139 14.66 2.32 6.48
N LEU A 140 14.93 1.15 5.93
CA LEU A 140 15.15 -0.07 6.71
C LEU A 140 16.42 0.06 7.57
N LYS A 141 16.38 -0.46 8.77
CA LYS A 141 17.48 -0.34 9.74
C LYS A 141 18.34 -1.59 9.83
#